data_860f4ee00cca97b06461fb163a4c4d4d
#
_entry.id   860f4ee00cca97b06461fb163a4c4d4d
#
_cell.length_a   1.000
_cell.length_b   1.000
_cell.length_c   1.000
_cell.angle_alpha   90.00
_cell.angle_beta   90.00
_cell.angle_gamma   90.00
#
_symmetry.space_group_name_H-M   'P 1'
#
loop_
_entity.id
_entity.type
_entity.pdbx_description
1 polymer ?
#
loop_
_entity_poly.entity_id
_entity_poly.type
_entity_poly.pdbx_seq_one_letter_code
_entity_poly.pdbx_strand_id
1 'polypeptide(L)'
;MSHIKNIFPFVLLLLVITGCKQELNDDLSFLNSAVNAGKVSALFEITQDNTGNVTITPNGEGAVSYDVYYGDGGTTFVKVQAGKSTTHKYAEGVYNVKLVAYNITGKTTEATQQLTVSFRAPENLQVTADLDVANNFKVNVTASALYETMFRVYFGDVPNEVPVSFMEGETISHTYTAVGTYTVRVVALSGGAATTEFTKDITIVDPVLLPLTFESATLQ
;
A
#
# COMPACT_ATOMS: atom_id res chain seq x y z
N MET A 1 -87.22 41.14 43.67
CA MET A 1 -85.75 41.03 43.75
C MET A 1 -85.35 39.60 43.45
N SER A 2 -84.99 39.39 42.27
CA SER A 2 -84.79 38.04 41.66
C SER A 2 -83.32 37.83 41.28
N HIS A 3 -82.73 36.79 41.78
CA HIS A 3 -81.41 36.34 41.36
C HIS A 3 -81.56 35.17 40.44
N ILE A 4 -81.31 35.42 39.15
CA ILE A 4 -81.17 34.38 38.11
C ILE A 4 -79.76 33.82 38.17
N LYS A 5 -79.67 32.57 38.58
CA LYS A 5 -78.41 31.83 38.47
C LYS A 5 -78.31 31.18 37.08
N ASN A 6 -77.40 31.66 36.25
CA ASN A 6 -77.04 31.00 34.98
C ASN A 6 -76.26 29.72 35.26
N ILE A 7 -76.85 28.60 34.95
CA ILE A 7 -76.18 27.29 34.88
C ILE A 7 -75.69 27.14 33.48
N PHE A 8 -74.40 27.21 33.33
CA PHE A 8 -73.69 26.93 32.03
C PHE A 8 -73.50 25.44 31.94
N PRO A 9 -74.04 24.74 30.96
CA PRO A 9 -73.73 23.30 30.77
C PRO A 9 -72.34 23.14 30.21
N PHE A 10 -71.47 22.54 31.02
CA PHE A 10 -70.13 22.11 30.59
C PHE A 10 -70.28 20.89 29.61
N VAL A 11 -70.27 21.15 28.29
CA VAL A 11 -70.24 20.10 27.27
C VAL A 11 -68.79 19.58 27.25
N LEU A 12 -68.60 18.49 28.00
CA LEU A 12 -67.36 17.73 27.89
C LEU A 12 -67.31 17.07 26.52
N LEU A 13 -66.59 17.71 25.56
CA LEU A 13 -66.28 17.13 24.29
C LEU A 13 -65.27 15.99 24.49
N LEU A 14 -65.78 14.75 24.58
CA LEU A 14 -64.98 13.55 24.64
C LEU A 14 -64.36 13.35 23.25
N LEU A 15 -63.13 13.85 23.05
CA LEU A 15 -62.33 13.54 21.87
C LEU A 15 -61.94 12.06 21.91
N VAL A 16 -62.69 11.23 21.23
CA VAL A 16 -62.32 9.83 20.97
C VAL A 16 -61.15 9.85 19.99
N ILE A 17 -59.95 9.78 20.55
CA ILE A 17 -58.77 9.54 19.74
C ILE A 17 -58.85 8.09 19.28
N THR A 18 -59.45 7.85 18.14
CA THR A 18 -59.28 6.61 17.39
C THR A 18 -57.84 6.60 16.88
N GLY A 19 -56.91 6.19 17.74
CA GLY A 19 -55.57 5.85 17.30
C GLY A 19 -55.69 4.77 16.23
N CYS A 20 -55.39 5.13 14.99
CA CYS A 20 -55.16 4.14 13.96
C CYS A 20 -54.05 3.21 14.52
N LYS A 21 -54.43 2.02 15.04
CA LYS A 21 -53.46 0.96 15.19
C LYS A 21 -53.06 0.60 13.77
N GLN A 22 -51.94 1.18 13.32
CA GLN A 22 -51.24 0.66 12.20
C GLN A 22 -50.76 -0.71 12.65
N GLU A 23 -51.51 -1.74 12.32
CA GLU A 23 -51.04 -3.13 12.45
C GLU A 23 -49.83 -3.19 11.52
N LEU A 24 -48.60 -3.06 12.12
CA LEU A 24 -47.44 -3.53 11.42
C LEU A 24 -47.73 -4.97 11.10
N ASN A 25 -47.88 -5.25 9.82
CA ASN A 25 -48.00 -6.61 9.31
C ASN A 25 -46.67 -7.31 9.56
N ASP A 26 -46.49 -7.90 10.75
CA ASP A 26 -45.31 -8.65 11.14
C ASP A 26 -45.17 -9.97 10.40
N ASP A 27 -45.87 -10.11 9.28
CA ASP A 27 -45.71 -11.30 8.42
C ASP A 27 -44.35 -11.27 7.72
N LEU A 28 -43.37 -11.86 8.39
CA LEU A 28 -42.01 -12.09 7.89
C LEU A 28 -41.93 -13.41 7.11
N SER A 29 -43.06 -14.03 6.74
CA SER A 29 -43.08 -15.31 6.01
C SER A 29 -42.35 -15.27 4.68
N PHE A 30 -42.24 -14.05 4.03
CA PHE A 30 -41.47 -13.87 2.83
C PHE A 30 -39.94 -14.13 3.04
N LEU A 31 -39.44 -14.00 4.26
CA LEU A 31 -38.05 -14.32 4.61
C LEU A 31 -37.76 -15.81 4.49
N ASN A 32 -38.79 -16.68 4.67
CA ASN A 32 -38.63 -18.12 4.54
C ASN A 32 -38.31 -18.51 3.08
N SER A 33 -38.77 -17.73 2.12
CA SER A 33 -38.49 -17.90 0.69
C SER A 33 -37.23 -17.22 0.22
N ALA A 34 -36.49 -16.49 1.09
CA ALA A 34 -35.28 -15.79 0.73
C ALA A 34 -34.23 -16.77 0.14
N VAL A 35 -33.79 -16.51 -1.07
CA VAL A 35 -32.76 -17.28 -1.76
C VAL A 35 -31.38 -16.89 -1.23
N ASN A 36 -30.42 -17.79 -1.43
CA ASN A 36 -29.01 -17.46 -1.13
C ASN A 36 -28.53 -16.29 -1.99
N ALA A 37 -27.52 -15.57 -1.51
CA ALA A 37 -26.87 -14.55 -2.32
C ALA A 37 -26.33 -15.15 -3.63
N GLY A 38 -26.57 -14.47 -4.75
CA GLY A 38 -26.12 -14.87 -6.08
C GLY A 38 -24.95 -14.02 -6.60
N LYS A 39 -24.27 -14.50 -7.63
CA LYS A 39 -23.20 -13.76 -8.33
C LYS A 39 -22.17 -13.10 -7.40
N VAL A 40 -21.75 -13.83 -6.37
CA VAL A 40 -20.78 -13.32 -5.40
C VAL A 40 -19.43 -13.12 -6.06
N SER A 41 -18.90 -11.91 -5.98
CA SER A 41 -17.62 -11.49 -6.56
C SER A 41 -17.03 -10.33 -5.77
N ALA A 42 -15.82 -9.89 -6.12
CA ALA A 42 -15.23 -8.67 -5.61
C ALA A 42 -14.57 -7.85 -6.73
N LEU A 43 -14.64 -6.52 -6.61
CA LEU A 43 -13.76 -5.63 -7.35
C LEU A 43 -12.48 -5.45 -6.54
N PHE A 44 -11.32 -5.59 -7.19
CA PHE A 44 -10.01 -5.34 -6.64
C PHE A 44 -9.41 -4.07 -7.27
N GLU A 45 -9.11 -3.08 -6.46
CA GLU A 45 -8.43 -1.86 -6.88
C GLU A 45 -7.04 -1.83 -6.22
N ILE A 46 -5.99 -2.03 -7.02
CA ILE A 46 -4.60 -2.09 -6.57
C ILE A 46 -3.97 -0.71 -6.78
N THR A 47 -3.34 -0.15 -5.74
CA THR A 47 -2.56 1.08 -5.90
C THR A 47 -1.37 0.84 -6.81
N GLN A 48 -1.01 1.85 -7.63
CA GLN A 48 0.08 1.74 -8.61
C GLN A 48 1.39 2.34 -8.08
N ASP A 49 1.57 2.33 -6.76
CA ASP A 49 2.68 2.96 -6.04
C ASP A 49 3.62 1.96 -5.35
N ASN A 50 3.51 0.69 -5.70
CA ASN A 50 4.27 -0.42 -5.10
C ASN A 50 4.09 -0.60 -3.58
N THR A 51 3.09 0.02 -2.99
CA THR A 51 2.77 -0.20 -1.56
C THR A 51 2.10 -1.54 -1.31
N GLY A 52 1.49 -2.13 -2.36
CA GLY A 52 0.72 -3.36 -2.27
C GLY A 52 -0.66 -3.19 -1.62
N ASN A 53 -1.13 -1.95 -1.46
CA ASN A 53 -2.46 -1.70 -0.94
C ASN A 53 -3.52 -2.06 -1.97
N VAL A 54 -4.49 -2.88 -1.55
CA VAL A 54 -5.62 -3.32 -2.37
C VAL A 54 -6.91 -2.98 -1.65
N THR A 55 -7.79 -2.25 -2.34
CA THR A 55 -9.17 -2.06 -1.91
C THR A 55 -10.03 -3.18 -2.47
N ILE A 56 -10.74 -3.89 -1.61
CA ILE A 56 -11.61 -5.02 -1.94
C ILE A 56 -13.05 -4.60 -1.69
N THR A 57 -13.84 -4.54 -2.76
CA THR A 57 -15.26 -4.20 -2.72
C THR A 57 -16.07 -5.44 -3.09
N PRO A 58 -16.59 -6.20 -2.11
CA PRO A 58 -17.39 -7.38 -2.37
C PRO A 58 -18.75 -6.99 -2.93
N ASN A 59 -19.29 -7.85 -3.83
CA ASN A 59 -20.58 -7.68 -4.46
C ASN A 59 -21.31 -9.01 -4.56
N GLY A 60 -22.65 -8.97 -4.57
CA GLY A 60 -23.50 -10.14 -4.71
C GLY A 60 -24.98 -9.78 -4.66
N GLU A 61 -25.79 -10.43 -5.50
CA GLU A 61 -27.23 -10.22 -5.54
C GLU A 61 -27.88 -10.74 -4.25
N GLY A 62 -28.63 -9.89 -3.55
CA GLY A 62 -29.33 -10.27 -2.31
C GLY A 62 -28.43 -10.42 -1.09
N ALA A 63 -27.15 -10.07 -1.17
CA ALA A 63 -26.24 -10.03 -0.04
C ALA A 63 -26.39 -8.76 0.78
N VAL A 64 -26.33 -8.87 2.11
CA VAL A 64 -26.35 -7.75 3.06
C VAL A 64 -25.00 -7.53 3.74
N SER A 65 -24.17 -8.57 3.82
CA SER A 65 -22.81 -8.49 4.34
C SER A 65 -21.94 -9.63 3.82
N TYR A 66 -20.62 -9.46 4.01
CA TYR A 66 -19.62 -10.41 3.55
C TYR A 66 -18.56 -10.61 4.62
N ASP A 67 -18.06 -11.84 4.75
CA ASP A 67 -16.79 -12.10 5.42
C ASP A 67 -15.73 -12.25 4.32
N VAL A 68 -14.71 -11.41 4.37
CA VAL A 68 -13.61 -11.35 3.39
C VAL A 68 -12.37 -11.97 4.00
N TYR A 69 -11.90 -13.07 3.41
CA TYR A 69 -10.64 -13.73 3.73
C TYR A 69 -9.61 -13.36 2.67
N TYR A 70 -8.49 -12.82 3.08
CA TYR A 70 -7.50 -12.23 2.17
C TYR A 70 -6.68 -13.25 1.36
N GLY A 71 -6.59 -14.51 1.84
CA GLY A 71 -5.89 -15.56 1.10
C GLY A 71 -4.36 -15.49 1.17
N ASP A 72 -3.81 -14.73 2.09
CA ASP A 72 -2.37 -14.52 2.32
C ASP A 72 -1.77 -15.43 3.41
N GLY A 73 -2.49 -16.50 3.77
CA GLY A 73 -2.13 -17.44 4.82
C GLY A 73 -2.79 -17.16 6.17
N GLY A 74 -3.41 -16.00 6.34
CA GLY A 74 -4.25 -15.69 7.50
C GLY A 74 -5.57 -16.45 7.50
N THR A 75 -6.06 -16.84 8.69
CA THR A 75 -7.36 -17.51 8.87
C THR A 75 -8.47 -16.57 9.33
N THR A 76 -8.14 -15.33 9.63
CA THR A 76 -9.08 -14.29 10.05
C THR A 76 -9.78 -13.66 8.86
N PHE A 77 -10.98 -13.16 9.09
CA PHE A 77 -11.75 -12.43 8.09
C PHE A 77 -12.12 -11.05 8.59
N VAL A 78 -12.44 -10.17 7.65
CA VAL A 78 -13.05 -8.87 7.93
C VAL A 78 -14.48 -8.87 7.44
N LYS A 79 -15.42 -8.43 8.31
CA LYS A 79 -16.83 -8.30 7.95
C LYS A 79 -17.06 -6.97 7.22
N VAL A 80 -17.62 -7.03 6.03
CA VAL A 80 -17.91 -5.88 5.16
C VAL A 80 -19.40 -5.84 4.87
N GLN A 81 -20.05 -4.70 5.08
CA GLN A 81 -21.46 -4.51 4.73
C GLN A 81 -21.62 -4.31 3.22
N ALA A 82 -22.78 -4.64 2.69
CA ALA A 82 -23.10 -4.42 1.28
C ALA A 82 -22.86 -2.94 0.89
N GLY A 83 -22.18 -2.71 -0.24
CA GLY A 83 -21.80 -1.39 -0.73
C GLY A 83 -20.64 -0.72 0.02
N LYS A 84 -19.95 -1.45 0.91
CA LYS A 84 -18.71 -1.00 1.57
C LYS A 84 -17.53 -1.82 1.06
N SER A 85 -16.33 -1.32 1.33
CA SER A 85 -15.06 -1.96 0.99
C SER A 85 -14.18 -2.14 2.21
N THR A 86 -13.16 -2.97 2.08
CA THR A 86 -12.05 -3.10 3.02
C THR A 86 -10.73 -2.93 2.27
N THR A 87 -9.67 -2.58 2.98
CA THR A 87 -8.32 -2.47 2.42
C THR A 87 -7.41 -3.47 3.09
N HIS A 88 -6.48 -4.05 2.30
CA HIS A 88 -5.46 -4.95 2.82
C HIS A 88 -4.15 -4.73 2.06
N LYS A 89 -3.02 -4.90 2.75
CA LYS A 89 -1.70 -4.76 2.16
C LYS A 89 -1.15 -6.14 1.83
N TYR A 90 -0.89 -6.37 0.54
CA TYR A 90 -0.28 -7.60 0.02
C TYR A 90 1.18 -7.37 -0.37
N ALA A 91 1.99 -8.41 -0.25
CA ALA A 91 3.24 -8.49 -1.00
C ALA A 91 2.96 -8.78 -2.49
N GLU A 92 3.98 -8.73 -3.33
CA GLU A 92 3.84 -9.22 -4.71
C GLU A 92 3.53 -10.72 -4.72
N GLY A 93 2.52 -11.13 -5.48
CA GLY A 93 2.09 -12.52 -5.50
C GLY A 93 0.71 -12.75 -6.07
N VAL A 94 0.27 -14.02 -6.00
CA VAL A 94 -1.07 -14.46 -6.40
C VAL A 94 -1.81 -15.00 -5.18
N TYR A 95 -2.99 -14.48 -4.93
CA TYR A 95 -3.79 -14.76 -3.75
C TYR A 95 -5.18 -15.25 -4.14
N ASN A 96 -5.75 -16.16 -3.35
CA ASN A 96 -7.11 -16.62 -3.51
C ASN A 96 -7.99 -15.98 -2.42
N VAL A 97 -8.62 -14.86 -2.76
CA VAL A 97 -9.52 -14.14 -1.86
C VAL A 97 -10.84 -14.90 -1.79
N LYS A 98 -11.22 -15.35 -0.57
CA LYS A 98 -12.50 -16.03 -0.34
C LYS A 98 -13.50 -15.04 0.24
N LEU A 99 -14.71 -15.06 -0.30
CA LEU A 99 -15.85 -14.27 0.11
C LEU A 99 -16.95 -15.20 0.64
N VAL A 100 -17.50 -14.90 1.80
CA VAL A 100 -18.72 -15.54 2.32
C VAL A 100 -19.80 -14.48 2.38
N ALA A 101 -20.73 -14.51 1.44
CA ALA A 101 -21.84 -13.58 1.38
C ALA A 101 -23.01 -14.06 2.23
N TYR A 102 -23.62 -13.17 3.00
CA TYR A 102 -24.80 -13.42 3.83
C TYR A 102 -26.00 -12.69 3.26
N ASN A 103 -27.13 -13.40 3.11
CA ASN A 103 -28.41 -12.76 2.81
C ASN A 103 -29.08 -12.25 4.11
N ILE A 104 -30.24 -11.60 3.99
CA ILE A 104 -30.99 -11.05 5.13
C ILE A 104 -31.43 -12.11 6.17
N THR A 105 -31.52 -13.37 5.79
CA THR A 105 -31.89 -14.49 6.67
C THR A 105 -30.68 -15.23 7.25
N GLY A 106 -29.47 -14.77 6.95
CA GLY A 106 -28.22 -15.40 7.41
C GLY A 106 -27.77 -16.61 6.58
N LYS A 107 -28.47 -16.96 5.49
CA LYS A 107 -27.99 -17.98 4.56
C LYS A 107 -26.74 -17.50 3.84
N THR A 108 -25.80 -18.41 3.58
CA THR A 108 -24.49 -18.06 3.04
C THR A 108 -24.28 -18.59 1.62
N THR A 109 -23.44 -17.89 0.87
CA THR A 109 -22.84 -18.33 -0.40
C THR A 109 -21.37 -18.02 -0.37
N GLU A 110 -20.54 -18.98 -0.72
CA GLU A 110 -19.10 -18.80 -0.82
C GLU A 110 -18.65 -18.60 -2.27
N ALA A 111 -17.67 -17.76 -2.48
CA ALA A 111 -16.95 -17.60 -3.74
C ALA A 111 -15.48 -17.36 -3.46
N THR A 112 -14.62 -17.82 -4.37
CA THR A 112 -13.18 -17.54 -4.33
C THR A 112 -12.79 -16.87 -5.64
N GLN A 113 -12.05 -15.77 -5.54
CA GLN A 113 -11.57 -15.01 -6.68
C GLN A 113 -10.06 -14.78 -6.57
N GLN A 114 -9.36 -15.04 -7.67
CA GLN A 114 -7.92 -14.84 -7.73
C GLN A 114 -7.60 -13.35 -7.81
N LEU A 115 -6.65 -12.91 -6.99
CA LEU A 115 -6.05 -11.59 -7.00
C LEU A 115 -4.57 -11.74 -7.35
N THR A 116 -4.09 -11.04 -8.38
CA THR A 116 -2.67 -10.94 -8.70
C THR A 116 -2.16 -9.55 -8.34
N VAL A 117 -1.18 -9.48 -7.46
CA VAL A 117 -0.48 -8.24 -7.08
C VAL A 117 0.89 -8.28 -7.70
N SER A 118 1.20 -7.31 -8.55
CA SER A 118 2.52 -7.16 -9.17
C SER A 118 3.02 -5.73 -8.98
N PHE A 119 4.32 -5.59 -8.72
CA PHE A 119 4.95 -4.29 -8.53
C PHE A 119 5.67 -3.85 -9.81
N ARG A 120 5.61 -2.55 -10.06
CA ARG A 120 6.30 -1.93 -11.20
C ARG A 120 7.79 -1.90 -10.92
N ALA A 121 8.60 -2.12 -11.97
CA ALA A 121 10.04 -1.87 -11.87
C ALA A 121 10.31 -0.38 -11.56
N PRO A 122 11.35 -0.07 -10.78
CA PRO A 122 11.78 1.31 -10.58
C PRO A 122 12.09 1.99 -11.92
N GLU A 123 11.60 3.22 -12.07
CA GLU A 123 11.74 4.03 -13.31
C GLU A 123 12.59 5.27 -13.04
N ASN A 124 13.21 5.82 -14.08
CA ASN A 124 14.00 7.05 -14.02
C ASN A 124 15.12 7.02 -12.96
N LEU A 125 15.79 5.87 -12.81
CA LEU A 125 16.91 5.73 -11.89
C LEU A 125 18.02 6.75 -12.22
N GLN A 126 18.29 7.64 -11.27
CA GLN A 126 19.38 8.60 -11.29
C GLN A 126 20.38 8.21 -10.21
N VAL A 127 21.64 8.09 -10.57
CA VAL A 127 22.71 7.72 -9.64
C VAL A 127 23.86 8.73 -9.79
N THR A 128 24.32 9.25 -8.66
CA THR A 128 25.58 9.96 -8.56
C THR A 128 26.57 9.04 -7.85
N ALA A 129 27.72 8.79 -8.47
CA ALA A 129 28.83 8.03 -7.90
C ALA A 129 30.11 8.77 -8.25
N ASP A 130 30.58 9.62 -7.36
CA ASP A 130 31.70 10.54 -7.60
C ASP A 130 32.74 10.43 -6.50
N LEU A 131 34.02 10.66 -6.88
CA LEU A 131 35.11 10.72 -5.92
C LEU A 131 34.95 11.92 -4.99
N ASP A 132 35.31 11.72 -3.75
CA ASP A 132 35.35 12.78 -2.75
C ASP A 132 36.49 13.77 -3.09
N VAL A 133 36.21 15.06 -3.05
CA VAL A 133 37.20 16.11 -3.42
C VAL A 133 38.39 16.19 -2.47
N ALA A 134 38.23 15.72 -1.23
CA ALA A 134 39.30 15.71 -0.23
C ALA A 134 40.05 14.38 -0.16
N ASN A 135 39.45 13.30 -0.72
CA ASN A 135 40.05 11.96 -0.68
C ASN A 135 39.68 11.19 -1.97
N ASN A 136 40.59 11.15 -2.92
CA ASN A 136 40.42 10.47 -4.21
C ASN A 136 40.33 8.93 -4.14
N PHE A 137 40.51 8.34 -2.95
CA PHE A 137 40.23 6.93 -2.69
C PHE A 137 38.79 6.70 -2.21
N LYS A 138 38.06 7.77 -1.88
CA LYS A 138 36.70 7.67 -1.36
C LYS A 138 35.70 8.01 -2.47
N VAL A 139 34.69 7.15 -2.67
CA VAL A 139 33.54 7.40 -3.52
C VAL A 139 32.31 7.71 -2.66
N ASN A 140 31.50 8.65 -3.08
CA ASN A 140 30.21 8.99 -2.49
C ASN A 140 29.12 8.63 -3.50
N VAL A 141 28.10 7.86 -3.06
CA VAL A 141 27.02 7.39 -3.90
C VAL A 141 25.69 7.87 -3.35
N THR A 142 24.86 8.44 -4.24
CA THR A 142 23.46 8.76 -3.99
C THR A 142 22.60 8.20 -5.11
N ALA A 143 21.32 7.92 -4.84
CA ALA A 143 20.39 7.49 -5.87
C ALA A 143 18.98 8.01 -5.61
N SER A 144 18.21 8.15 -6.70
CA SER A 144 16.76 8.40 -6.70
C SER A 144 16.11 7.67 -7.85
N ALA A 145 14.85 7.25 -7.68
CA ALA A 145 14.04 6.64 -8.73
C ALA A 145 12.55 6.84 -8.43
N LEU A 146 11.67 6.46 -9.37
CA LEU A 146 10.24 6.32 -9.13
C LEU A 146 9.92 4.85 -8.84
N TYR A 147 8.96 4.58 -7.95
CA TYR A 147 8.48 3.24 -7.58
C TYR A 147 9.52 2.34 -6.90
N GLU A 148 10.59 2.90 -6.39
CA GLU A 148 11.56 2.19 -5.56
C GLU A 148 11.06 2.10 -4.10
N THR A 149 11.61 1.12 -3.39
CA THR A 149 11.47 0.99 -1.94
C THR A 149 12.78 1.23 -1.21
N MET A 150 13.90 0.94 -1.88
CA MET A 150 15.27 1.15 -1.40
C MET A 150 16.26 0.87 -2.52
N PHE A 151 17.52 1.21 -2.26
CA PHE A 151 18.66 0.92 -3.14
C PHE A 151 19.64 -0.03 -2.47
N ARG A 152 20.41 -0.73 -3.31
CA ARG A 152 21.59 -1.50 -2.91
C ARG A 152 22.77 -1.06 -3.76
N VAL A 153 23.89 -0.77 -3.13
CA VAL A 153 25.14 -0.45 -3.82
C VAL A 153 26.18 -1.52 -3.59
N TYR A 154 26.90 -1.85 -4.67
CA TYR A 154 28.07 -2.72 -4.73
C TYR A 154 29.23 -1.86 -5.22
N PHE A 155 30.39 -1.93 -4.57
CA PHE A 155 31.56 -1.11 -4.90
C PHE A 155 32.56 -1.82 -5.80
N GLY A 156 32.44 -3.14 -5.95
CA GLY A 156 33.18 -3.93 -6.93
C GLY A 156 34.62 -4.22 -6.54
N ASP A 157 35.00 -4.05 -5.27
CA ASP A 157 36.38 -4.28 -4.79
C ASP A 157 36.60 -5.64 -4.11
N VAL A 158 35.52 -6.37 -3.81
CA VAL A 158 35.60 -7.68 -3.18
C VAL A 158 34.73 -8.72 -3.92
N PRO A 159 35.19 -9.97 -4.08
CA PRO A 159 34.38 -11.05 -4.62
C PRO A 159 33.19 -11.37 -3.70
N ASN A 160 32.01 -11.67 -4.29
CA ASN A 160 30.77 -11.96 -3.56
C ASN A 160 30.40 -10.87 -2.54
N GLU A 161 30.56 -9.62 -2.95
CA GLU A 161 30.27 -8.46 -2.13
C GLU A 161 28.84 -8.48 -1.56
N VAL A 162 28.71 -8.21 -0.26
CA VAL A 162 27.43 -7.95 0.38
C VAL A 162 27.09 -6.48 0.15
N PRO A 163 25.97 -6.17 -0.53
CA PRO A 163 25.65 -4.78 -0.85
C PRO A 163 25.29 -3.97 0.39
N VAL A 164 25.57 -2.68 0.32
CA VAL A 164 25.06 -1.71 1.31
C VAL A 164 23.68 -1.25 0.85
N SER A 165 22.69 -1.37 1.74
CA SER A 165 21.32 -0.88 1.48
C SER A 165 21.19 0.57 1.98
N PHE A 166 20.43 1.38 1.22
CA PHE A 166 20.19 2.79 1.57
C PHE A 166 18.86 3.29 0.96
N MET A 167 18.39 4.42 1.47
CA MET A 167 17.16 5.06 1.04
C MET A 167 17.45 6.29 0.19
N GLU A 168 16.44 6.77 -0.54
CA GLU A 168 16.53 8.04 -1.24
C GLU A 168 16.90 9.17 -0.27
N GLY A 169 17.78 10.07 -0.72
CA GLY A 169 18.31 11.18 0.10
C GLY A 169 19.49 10.82 1.00
N GLU A 170 19.85 9.55 1.14
CA GLU A 170 21.06 9.13 1.85
C GLU A 170 22.27 9.15 0.93
N THR A 171 23.45 9.41 1.52
CA THR A 171 24.75 9.31 0.84
C THR A 171 25.54 8.17 1.45
N ILE A 172 25.89 7.19 0.64
CA ILE A 172 26.75 6.08 1.05
C ILE A 172 28.17 6.33 0.57
N SER A 173 29.14 6.23 1.49
CA SER A 173 30.55 6.43 1.19
C SER A 173 31.30 5.10 1.31
N HIS A 174 32.24 4.87 0.40
CA HIS A 174 33.19 3.75 0.45
C HIS A 174 34.59 4.25 0.16
N THR A 175 35.59 3.66 0.83
CA THR A 175 37.00 3.99 0.64
C THR A 175 37.75 2.78 0.11
N TYR A 176 38.23 2.88 -1.11
CA TYR A 176 39.07 1.85 -1.73
C TYR A 176 40.46 1.82 -1.08
N THR A 177 41.06 0.65 -1.02
CA THR A 177 42.38 0.46 -0.39
C THR A 177 43.52 0.39 -1.38
N ALA A 178 43.24 0.31 -2.68
CA ALA A 178 44.22 0.21 -3.75
C ALA A 178 43.82 1.06 -4.97
N VAL A 179 44.79 1.44 -5.77
CA VAL A 179 44.59 2.00 -7.12
C VAL A 179 43.99 0.93 -8.03
N GLY A 180 43.12 1.34 -8.95
CA GLY A 180 42.45 0.43 -9.87
C GLY A 180 41.19 1.02 -10.46
N THR A 181 40.51 0.26 -11.30
CA THR A 181 39.19 0.59 -11.81
C THR A 181 38.19 -0.38 -11.21
N TYR A 182 37.16 0.16 -10.57
CA TYR A 182 36.14 -0.56 -9.86
C TYR A 182 34.77 -0.23 -10.45
N THR A 183 33.96 -1.26 -10.70
CA THR A 183 32.60 -1.07 -11.21
C THR A 183 31.61 -0.90 -10.05
N VAL A 184 31.21 0.33 -9.79
CA VAL A 184 30.11 0.59 -8.85
C VAL A 184 28.80 0.22 -9.51
N ARG A 185 27.99 -0.63 -8.86
CA ARG A 185 26.67 -1.05 -9.31
C ARG A 185 25.62 -0.66 -8.28
N VAL A 186 24.60 0.07 -8.72
CA VAL A 186 23.43 0.43 -7.87
C VAL A 186 22.21 -0.27 -8.42
N VAL A 187 21.46 -0.93 -7.53
CA VAL A 187 20.22 -1.65 -7.82
C VAL A 187 19.08 -0.96 -7.07
N ALA A 188 18.12 -0.42 -7.80
CA ALA A 188 16.85 0.06 -7.26
C ALA A 188 15.88 -1.12 -7.14
N LEU A 189 15.25 -1.29 -5.98
CA LEU A 189 14.34 -2.38 -5.65
C LEU A 189 12.90 -1.87 -5.59
N SER A 190 11.97 -2.61 -6.20
CA SER A 190 10.53 -2.28 -6.18
C SER A 190 9.79 -2.76 -4.91
N GLY A 191 10.46 -3.53 -4.06
CA GLY A 191 9.81 -4.28 -2.97
C GLY A 191 9.26 -5.64 -3.41
N GLY A 192 9.29 -5.94 -4.71
CA GLY A 192 8.97 -7.23 -5.33
C GLY A 192 10.15 -7.78 -6.12
N ALA A 193 9.87 -8.56 -7.17
CA ALA A 193 10.89 -9.18 -8.01
C ALA A 193 11.55 -8.20 -9.01
N ALA A 194 10.85 -7.14 -9.39
CA ALA A 194 11.32 -6.19 -10.40
C ALA A 194 12.38 -5.25 -9.83
N THR A 195 13.47 -5.05 -10.57
CA THR A 195 14.59 -4.17 -10.22
C THR A 195 15.03 -3.35 -11.43
N THR A 196 15.74 -2.25 -11.17
CA THR A 196 16.44 -1.46 -12.20
C THR A 196 17.86 -1.22 -11.73
N GLU A 197 18.83 -1.38 -12.64
CA GLU A 197 20.25 -1.32 -12.30
C GLU A 197 20.95 -0.18 -13.04
N PHE A 198 21.99 0.34 -12.41
CA PHE A 198 22.95 1.30 -12.94
C PHE A 198 24.36 0.83 -12.62
N THR A 199 25.30 1.01 -13.56
CA THR A 199 26.73 0.73 -13.37
C THR A 199 27.57 1.90 -13.82
N LYS A 200 28.68 2.15 -13.10
CA LYS A 200 29.68 3.17 -13.44
C LYS A 200 31.06 2.71 -13.01
N ASP A 201 32.03 2.81 -13.90
CA ASP A 201 33.42 2.55 -13.56
C ASP A 201 34.03 3.80 -12.86
N ILE A 202 34.65 3.55 -11.71
CA ILE A 202 35.39 4.52 -10.92
C ILE A 202 36.86 4.16 -10.94
N THR A 203 37.70 5.08 -11.42
CA THR A 203 39.14 4.87 -11.46
C THR A 203 39.80 5.57 -10.26
N ILE A 204 40.43 4.79 -9.42
CA ILE A 204 41.22 5.26 -8.28
C ILE A 204 42.68 5.35 -8.70
N VAL A 205 43.25 6.53 -8.53
CA VAL A 205 44.64 6.84 -8.83
C VAL A 205 45.34 7.42 -7.61
N ASP A 206 46.62 7.15 -7.46
CA ASP A 206 47.43 7.86 -6.47
C ASP A 206 47.49 9.35 -6.81
N PRO A 207 47.43 10.25 -5.82
CA PRO A 207 47.68 11.64 -6.06
C PRO A 207 49.14 11.80 -6.56
N VAL A 208 49.29 12.24 -7.82
CA VAL A 208 50.61 12.53 -8.37
C VAL A 208 51.16 13.74 -7.63
N LEU A 209 52.14 13.52 -6.76
CA LEU A 209 52.95 14.56 -6.23
C LEU A 209 53.81 15.10 -7.40
N LEU A 210 53.39 16.20 -8.00
CA LEU A 210 54.26 16.90 -8.96
C LEU A 210 55.57 17.23 -8.26
N PRO A 211 56.71 16.76 -8.75
CA PRO A 211 57.99 17.16 -8.15
C PRO A 211 58.08 18.68 -8.26
N LEU A 212 58.19 19.37 -7.11
CA LEU A 212 58.53 20.75 -7.06
C LEU A 212 59.98 20.88 -7.58
N THR A 213 60.15 21.17 -8.87
CA THR A 213 61.43 21.58 -9.40
C THR A 213 61.72 22.98 -8.86
N PHE A 214 62.45 23.06 -7.76
CA PHE A 214 63.07 24.31 -7.37
C PHE A 214 64.21 24.57 -8.37
N GLU A 215 63.96 25.43 -9.35
CA GLU A 215 65.06 26.04 -10.07
C GLU A 215 65.84 26.84 -9.02
N SER A 216 67.04 26.40 -8.68
CA SER A 216 68.00 27.19 -7.91
C SER A 216 68.39 28.39 -8.78
N ALA A 217 67.77 29.55 -8.50
CA ALA A 217 68.26 30.78 -9.06
C ALA A 217 69.68 30.99 -8.52
N THR A 218 70.70 30.75 -9.32
CA THR A 218 72.06 31.16 -9.12
C THR A 218 72.09 32.69 -9.15
N LEU A 219 72.14 33.31 -7.98
CA LEU A 219 72.46 34.70 -7.86
C LEU A 219 73.90 34.87 -8.28
N GLN A 220 74.14 35.60 -9.40
CA GLN A 220 75.42 36.20 -9.76
C GLN A 220 75.61 37.55 -9.12
#